data_52c3905a2107bf2dc0e42d3171631eaa
#
_entry.id   52c3905a2107bf2dc0e42d3171631eaa
#
_cell.length_a   1.000
_cell.length_b   1.000
_cell.length_c   1.000
_cell.angle_alpha   90.00
_cell.angle_beta   90.00
_cell.angle_gamma   90.00
#
_symmetry.space_group_name_H-M   'P 1'
#
loop_
_entity.id
_entity.type
_entity.pdbx_description
1 polymer ?
#
loop_
_entity_poly.entity_id
_entity_poly.type
_entity_poly.pdbx_seq_one_letter_code
_entity_poly.pdbx_strand_id
1 'polypeptide(L)'
;YSGFAEESYDQVFIILDKMDKIGLDGVAAELEESGFAKESIEKYIDLFDKISDGIDGVLYCKEKLEGFLAPEIADNMTTIIESVLEAKTANFEIKFDPTLVRGMSYYTGPIFEISIDGFAGSVGGGGRYDEMIGKFTGTPTPATGFSIGFERIVMLLMEKGFKVPGSADKKAYLLDKKLSSAKLV
;
A
#
# COMPACT_ATOMS: atom_id res chain seq x y z
N TYR A 1 4.51 -6.44 21.77
CA TYR A 1 3.16 -6.45 22.35
C TYR A 1 2.59 -7.86 22.45
N SER A 2 2.45 -8.57 21.35
CA SER A 2 1.82 -9.91 21.31
C SER A 2 2.71 -11.04 21.84
N GLY A 3 4.00 -10.81 22.05
CA GLY A 3 4.91 -11.78 22.65
C GLY A 3 5.55 -12.76 21.67
N PHE A 4 5.54 -12.46 20.36
CA PHE A 4 6.36 -13.21 19.40
C PHE A 4 7.84 -12.93 19.64
N ALA A 5 8.69 -13.95 19.43
CA ALA A 5 10.13 -13.78 19.49
C ALA A 5 10.64 -12.99 18.28
N GLU A 6 11.69 -12.19 18.46
CA GLU A 6 12.22 -11.29 17.43
C GLU A 6 12.65 -12.06 16.16
N GLU A 7 13.22 -13.25 16.35
CA GLU A 7 13.64 -14.14 15.25
C GLU A 7 12.48 -14.61 14.37
N SER A 8 11.25 -14.49 14.86
CA SER A 8 10.03 -14.94 14.18
C SER A 8 9.31 -13.81 13.45
N TYR A 9 9.73 -12.55 13.58
CA TYR A 9 9.00 -11.41 13.03
C TYR A 9 8.80 -11.49 11.53
N ASP A 10 9.83 -11.89 10.78
CA ASP A 10 9.72 -12.02 9.33
C ASP A 10 8.63 -13.04 8.93
N GLN A 11 8.56 -14.16 9.63
CA GLN A 11 7.54 -15.18 9.38
C GLN A 11 6.14 -14.68 9.72
N VAL A 12 5.98 -13.99 10.86
CA VAL A 12 4.71 -13.39 11.27
C VAL A 12 4.25 -12.35 10.25
N PHE A 13 5.16 -11.49 9.77
CA PHE A 13 4.81 -10.49 8.75
C PHE A 13 4.44 -11.10 7.40
N ILE A 14 5.12 -12.17 6.97
CA ILE A 14 4.76 -12.89 5.74
C ILE A 14 3.36 -13.51 5.84
N ILE A 15 2.97 -14.00 7.00
CA ILE A 15 1.62 -14.53 7.23
C ILE A 15 0.60 -13.39 7.25
N LEU A 16 0.92 -12.28 7.93
CA LEU A 16 0.06 -11.09 7.98
C LEU A 16 -0.21 -10.50 6.59
N ASP A 17 0.80 -10.45 5.72
CA ASP A 17 0.68 -9.93 4.33
C ASP A 17 -0.37 -10.69 3.49
N LYS A 18 -0.80 -11.84 3.96
CA LYS A 18 -1.88 -12.62 3.32
C LYS A 18 -3.27 -12.24 3.80
N MET A 19 -3.39 -11.32 4.77
CA MET A 19 -4.65 -11.02 5.45
C MET A 19 -5.76 -10.64 4.48
N ASP A 20 -5.48 -9.88 3.43
CA ASP A 20 -6.44 -9.51 2.39
C ASP A 20 -7.04 -10.71 1.64
N LYS A 21 -6.32 -11.84 1.62
CA LYS A 21 -6.70 -13.05 0.88
C LYS A 21 -7.37 -14.09 1.77
N ILE A 22 -6.89 -14.25 3.00
CA ILE A 22 -7.30 -15.34 3.88
C ILE A 22 -8.07 -14.85 5.12
N GLY A 23 -8.14 -13.53 5.34
CA GLY A 23 -8.79 -12.92 6.51
C GLY A 23 -8.04 -13.20 7.82
N LEU A 24 -8.53 -12.60 8.91
CA LEU A 24 -7.95 -12.78 10.26
C LEU A 24 -7.97 -14.24 10.72
N ASP A 25 -9.05 -14.98 10.44
CA ASP A 25 -9.16 -16.39 10.80
C ASP A 25 -8.10 -17.24 10.08
N GLY A 26 -7.84 -16.95 8.80
CA GLY A 26 -6.79 -17.62 8.03
C GLY A 26 -5.40 -17.29 8.54
N VAL A 27 -5.15 -16.03 8.92
CA VAL A 27 -3.89 -15.62 9.56
C VAL A 27 -3.70 -16.36 10.89
N ALA A 28 -4.72 -16.44 11.72
CA ALA A 28 -4.68 -17.18 12.99
C ALA A 28 -4.33 -18.66 12.77
N ALA A 29 -4.99 -19.30 11.81
CA ALA A 29 -4.75 -20.71 11.48
C ALA A 29 -3.31 -20.95 10.98
N GLU A 30 -2.79 -20.11 10.07
CA GLU A 30 -1.41 -20.26 9.59
C GLU A 30 -0.36 -20.01 10.70
N LEU A 31 -0.64 -19.09 11.62
CA LEU A 31 0.22 -18.88 12.79
C LEU A 31 0.22 -20.09 13.71
N GLU A 32 -0.94 -20.72 13.95
CA GLU A 32 -1.08 -21.93 14.76
C GLU A 32 -0.36 -23.12 14.11
N GLU A 33 -0.53 -23.33 12.79
CA GLU A 33 0.17 -24.34 12.02
C GLU A 33 1.71 -24.14 12.04
N SER A 34 2.16 -22.89 12.12
CA SER A 34 3.57 -22.53 12.26
C SER A 34 4.12 -22.76 13.67
N GLY A 35 3.30 -23.18 14.62
CA GLY A 35 3.70 -23.55 15.98
C GLY A 35 3.84 -22.38 16.94
N PHE A 36 3.27 -21.21 16.63
CA PHE A 36 3.28 -20.07 17.55
C PHE A 36 2.35 -20.29 18.75
N ALA A 37 2.69 -19.67 19.87
CA ALA A 37 1.92 -19.78 21.09
C ALA A 37 0.52 -19.15 20.91
N LYS A 38 -0.50 -19.90 21.32
CA LYS A 38 -1.91 -19.51 21.20
C LYS A 38 -2.20 -18.15 21.83
N GLU A 39 -1.61 -17.87 22.99
CA GLU A 39 -1.77 -16.58 23.68
C GLU A 39 -1.24 -15.41 22.85
N SER A 40 -0.11 -15.60 22.13
CA SER A 40 0.45 -14.59 21.23
C SER A 40 -0.43 -14.37 20.02
N ILE A 41 -0.98 -15.45 19.45
CA ILE A 41 -1.92 -15.39 18.33
C ILE A 41 -3.20 -14.66 18.72
N GLU A 42 -3.81 -15.01 19.84
CA GLU A 42 -5.02 -14.36 20.32
C GLU A 42 -4.83 -12.85 20.54
N LYS A 43 -3.74 -12.44 21.17
CA LYS A 43 -3.41 -11.01 21.34
C LYS A 43 -3.18 -10.27 20.02
N TYR A 44 -2.58 -10.96 19.07
CA TYR A 44 -2.27 -10.41 17.75
C TYR A 44 -3.53 -10.20 16.94
N ILE A 45 -4.37 -11.21 16.86
CA ILE A 45 -5.66 -11.16 16.16
C ILE A 45 -6.61 -10.15 16.80
N ASP A 46 -6.72 -10.13 18.15
CA ASP A 46 -7.53 -9.15 18.88
C ASP A 46 -7.09 -7.70 18.61
N LEU A 47 -5.80 -7.47 18.41
CA LEU A 47 -5.28 -6.14 18.03
C LEU A 47 -5.82 -5.73 16.66
N PHE A 48 -5.68 -6.57 15.64
CA PHE A 48 -6.08 -6.24 14.27
C PHE A 48 -7.60 -6.20 14.07
N ASP A 49 -8.35 -7.04 14.76
CA ASP A 49 -9.82 -7.07 14.70
C ASP A 49 -10.45 -5.75 15.20
N LYS A 50 -9.77 -5.03 16.07
CA LYS A 50 -10.26 -3.78 16.67
C LYS A 50 -9.75 -2.52 15.99
N ILE A 51 -8.84 -2.65 15.04
CA ILE A 51 -8.35 -1.48 14.29
C ILE A 51 -9.42 -1.10 13.25
N SER A 52 -9.94 0.12 13.38
CA SER A 52 -10.85 0.70 12.41
C SER A 52 -10.10 1.48 11.33
N ASP A 53 -10.76 1.69 10.19
CA ASP A 53 -10.27 2.56 9.15
C ASP A 53 -10.16 4.01 9.66
N GLY A 54 -9.14 4.73 9.22
CA GLY A 54 -8.99 6.15 9.52
C GLY A 54 -8.32 6.47 10.86
N ILE A 55 -8.59 7.67 11.36
CA ILE A 55 -7.91 8.25 12.54
C ILE A 55 -8.17 7.45 13.80
N ASP A 56 -9.40 6.96 13.99
CA ASP A 56 -9.76 6.19 15.18
C ASP A 56 -8.90 4.92 15.31
N GLY A 57 -8.59 4.26 14.19
CA GLY A 57 -7.67 3.12 14.19
C GLY A 57 -6.24 3.50 14.58
N VAL A 58 -5.76 4.66 14.13
CA VAL A 58 -4.44 5.19 14.52
C VAL A 58 -4.39 5.48 16.02
N LEU A 59 -5.44 6.11 16.56
CA LEU A 59 -5.55 6.44 17.99
C LEU A 59 -5.66 5.16 18.84
N TYR A 60 -6.41 4.18 18.37
CA TYR A 60 -6.46 2.86 19.02
C TYR A 60 -5.07 2.21 19.09
N CYS A 61 -4.32 2.21 17.98
CA CYS A 61 -2.95 1.70 17.98
C CYS A 61 -2.04 2.49 18.94
N LYS A 62 -2.17 3.82 18.99
CA LYS A 62 -1.40 4.67 19.92
C LYS A 62 -1.63 4.29 21.37
N GLU A 63 -2.89 4.11 21.76
CA GLU A 63 -3.26 3.71 23.12
C GLU A 63 -2.83 2.27 23.42
N LYS A 64 -3.19 1.35 22.55
CA LYS A 64 -3.01 -0.09 22.80
C LYS A 64 -1.54 -0.52 22.78
N LEU A 65 -0.73 0.16 21.97
CA LEU A 65 0.70 -0.11 21.83
C LEU A 65 1.57 0.87 22.60
N GLU A 66 1.02 1.51 23.65
CA GLU A 66 1.80 2.36 24.54
C GLU A 66 3.03 1.60 25.09
N GLY A 67 4.20 2.23 25.00
CA GLY A 67 5.49 1.62 25.36
C GLY A 67 6.14 0.75 24.26
N PHE A 68 5.41 0.39 23.21
CA PHE A 68 5.92 -0.34 22.03
C PHE A 68 5.98 0.54 20.78
N LEU A 69 5.02 1.45 20.63
CA LEU A 69 4.95 2.40 19.52
C LEU A 69 5.35 3.80 20.03
N ALA A 70 6.31 4.44 19.36
CA ALA A 70 6.65 5.82 19.67
C ALA A 70 5.46 6.74 19.35
N PRO A 71 5.02 7.60 20.30
CA PRO A 71 3.82 8.42 20.13
C PRO A 71 3.83 9.28 18.84
N GLU A 72 5.00 9.76 18.45
CA GLU A 72 5.21 10.61 17.28
C GLU A 72 4.82 9.91 15.97
N ILE A 73 4.88 8.58 15.92
CA ILE A 73 4.49 7.80 14.72
C ILE A 73 2.98 7.93 14.51
N ALA A 74 2.19 7.75 15.56
CA ALA A 74 0.74 7.88 15.50
C ALA A 74 0.32 9.34 15.24
N ASP A 75 0.98 10.32 15.88
CA ASP A 75 0.68 11.74 15.68
C ASP A 75 1.00 12.18 14.25
N ASN A 76 2.10 11.72 13.68
CA ASN A 76 2.44 11.96 12.27
C ASN A 76 1.43 11.33 11.32
N MET A 77 0.99 10.09 11.60
CA MET A 77 -0.02 9.42 10.76
C MET A 77 -1.36 10.17 10.81
N THR A 78 -1.80 10.58 11.98
CA THR A 78 -3.00 11.41 12.15
C THR A 78 -2.89 12.71 11.33
N THR A 79 -1.77 13.42 11.47
CA THR A 79 -1.52 14.66 10.73
C THR A 79 -1.56 14.46 9.21
N ILE A 80 -1.02 13.35 8.71
CA ILE A 80 -1.05 13.03 7.28
C ILE A 80 -2.49 12.79 6.82
N ILE A 81 -3.25 11.98 7.54
CA ILE A 81 -4.65 11.69 7.19
C ILE A 81 -5.48 12.97 7.19
N GLU A 82 -5.39 13.80 8.23
CA GLU A 82 -6.08 15.09 8.33
C GLU A 82 -5.72 16.02 7.18
N SER A 83 -4.41 16.17 6.89
CA SER A 83 -3.94 17.03 5.80
C SER A 83 -4.44 16.59 4.43
N VAL A 84 -4.49 15.29 4.17
CA VAL A 84 -5.02 14.75 2.91
C VAL A 84 -6.54 14.94 2.83
N LEU A 85 -7.26 14.75 3.93
CA LEU A 85 -8.71 14.99 3.99
C LEU A 85 -9.04 16.46 3.75
N GLU A 86 -8.25 17.39 4.29
CA GLU A 86 -8.42 18.83 4.09
C GLU A 86 -8.10 19.26 2.64
N ALA A 87 -7.03 18.71 2.07
CA ALA A 87 -6.61 19.01 0.69
C ALA A 87 -7.44 18.31 -0.39
N LYS A 88 -8.30 17.39 -0.01
CA LYS A 88 -9.07 16.51 -0.89
C LYS A 88 -10.04 17.32 -1.77
N THR A 89 -9.88 17.21 -3.09
CA THR A 89 -10.78 17.82 -4.09
C THR A 89 -11.58 16.81 -4.90
N ALA A 90 -11.20 15.53 -4.83
CA ALA A 90 -11.87 14.42 -5.51
C ALA A 90 -12.56 13.49 -4.50
N ASN A 91 -13.49 12.68 -4.97
CA ASN A 91 -14.15 11.68 -4.13
C ASN A 91 -13.28 10.42 -4.08
N PHE A 92 -12.61 10.19 -2.96
CA PHE A 92 -11.89 8.96 -2.63
C PHE A 92 -11.92 8.73 -1.12
N GLU A 93 -11.70 7.52 -0.68
CA GLU A 93 -11.58 7.16 0.72
C GLU A 93 -10.10 7.07 1.12
N ILE A 94 -9.83 7.35 2.39
CA ILE A 94 -8.52 7.11 3.01
C ILE A 94 -8.75 6.06 4.06
N LYS A 95 -7.95 5.00 4.01
CA LYS A 95 -7.98 3.94 4.98
C LYS A 95 -6.64 3.85 5.69
N PHE A 96 -6.68 3.74 7.00
CA PHE A 96 -5.52 3.35 7.79
C PHE A 96 -5.44 1.82 7.76
N ASP A 97 -4.38 1.31 7.17
CA ASP A 97 -4.15 -0.12 7.05
C ASP A 97 -2.78 -0.48 7.65
N PRO A 98 -2.76 -0.98 8.89
CA PRO A 98 -1.53 -1.40 9.56
C PRO A 98 -0.97 -2.71 9.00
N THR A 99 -1.70 -3.40 8.12
CA THR A 99 -1.27 -4.65 7.49
C THR A 99 -0.53 -4.40 6.19
N LEU A 100 -0.54 -3.17 5.69
CA LEU A 100 0.16 -2.81 4.47
C LEU A 100 1.67 -2.95 4.65
N VAL A 101 2.22 -4.06 4.22
CA VAL A 101 3.65 -4.36 4.23
C VAL A 101 4.20 -4.20 2.81
N ARG A 102 5.23 -3.39 2.66
CA ARG A 102 5.92 -3.23 1.37
C ARG A 102 7.30 -3.88 1.45
N GLY A 103 7.58 -4.77 0.49
CA GLY A 103 8.82 -5.54 0.43
C GLY A 103 10.11 -4.75 0.12
N MET A 104 10.10 -3.42 0.30
CA MET A 104 11.26 -2.59 0.00
C MET A 104 11.80 -1.97 1.30
N SER A 105 12.96 -2.43 1.71
CA SER A 105 13.64 -2.05 2.96
C SER A 105 14.14 -0.60 3.03
N TYR A 106 13.88 0.23 2.02
CA TYR A 106 14.33 1.62 2.00
C TYR A 106 13.34 2.63 2.59
N TYR A 107 12.10 2.24 2.85
CA TYR A 107 11.14 3.12 3.49
C TYR A 107 11.49 3.37 4.95
N THR A 108 11.44 4.63 5.36
CA THR A 108 11.78 5.09 6.70
C THR A 108 10.60 5.75 7.43
N GLY A 109 9.42 5.70 6.84
CA GLY A 109 8.22 6.32 7.37
C GLY A 109 6.96 5.79 6.72
N PRO A 110 5.87 6.56 6.70
CA PRO A 110 4.61 6.14 6.14
C PRO A 110 4.73 5.66 4.70
N ILE A 111 4.01 4.59 4.41
CA ILE A 111 3.82 4.05 3.05
C ILE A 111 2.35 4.18 2.69
N PHE A 112 2.06 4.25 1.41
CA PHE A 112 0.68 4.30 0.92
C PHE A 112 0.52 3.51 -0.36
N GLU A 113 -0.69 3.07 -0.59
CA GLU A 113 -1.11 2.38 -1.79
C GLU A 113 -2.41 2.95 -2.31
N ILE A 114 -2.59 2.95 -3.62
CA ILE A 114 -3.79 3.41 -4.30
C ILE A 114 -4.47 2.21 -4.94
N SER A 115 -5.68 1.91 -4.49
CA SER A 115 -6.55 0.89 -5.05
C SER A 115 -7.73 1.52 -5.79
N ILE A 116 -8.33 0.77 -6.69
CA ILE A 116 -9.55 1.16 -7.41
C ILE A 116 -10.55 0.02 -7.27
N ASP A 117 -11.79 0.36 -6.89
CA ASP A 117 -12.85 -0.62 -6.75
C ASP A 117 -13.05 -1.44 -8.03
N GLY A 118 -13.17 -2.74 -7.85
CA GLY A 118 -13.36 -3.69 -8.94
C GLY A 118 -12.06 -4.09 -9.68
N PHE A 119 -10.90 -3.58 -9.25
CA PHE A 119 -9.61 -3.99 -9.79
C PHE A 119 -8.77 -4.68 -8.71
N ALA A 120 -8.33 -5.90 -9.01
CA ALA A 120 -7.45 -6.65 -8.11
C ALA A 120 -6.02 -6.10 -8.16
N GLY A 121 -5.61 -5.46 -7.09
CA GLY A 121 -4.27 -4.92 -6.92
C GLY A 121 -4.20 -3.39 -6.97
N SER A 122 -3.00 -2.89 -6.74
CA SER A 122 -2.71 -1.46 -6.66
C SER A 122 -2.48 -0.85 -8.02
N VAL A 123 -2.93 0.38 -8.20
CA VAL A 123 -2.66 1.21 -9.38
C VAL A 123 -1.58 2.25 -9.15
N GLY A 124 -1.09 2.37 -7.92
CA GLY A 124 0.00 3.25 -7.56
C GLY A 124 0.37 3.07 -6.11
N GLY A 125 1.49 3.62 -5.70
CA GLY A 125 1.90 3.61 -4.31
C GLY A 125 3.29 4.18 -4.10
N GLY A 126 3.60 4.45 -2.86
CA GLY A 126 4.86 5.07 -2.48
C GLY A 126 5.03 5.18 -0.98
N GLY A 127 5.89 6.09 -0.56
CA GLY A 127 6.14 6.34 0.86
C GLY A 127 7.33 7.26 1.09
N ARG A 128 7.69 7.40 2.35
CA ARG A 128 8.82 8.20 2.81
C ARG A 128 10.10 7.36 2.87
N TYR A 129 11.21 7.88 2.39
CA TYR A 129 12.51 7.20 2.30
C TYR A 129 13.71 8.15 2.54
N ASP A 130 13.79 8.71 3.72
CA ASP A 130 14.74 9.77 4.09
C ASP A 130 16.22 9.39 3.92
N GLU A 131 16.56 8.10 4.09
CA GLU A 131 17.95 7.66 4.03
C GLU A 131 18.44 7.38 2.60
N MET A 132 17.53 7.11 1.66
CA MET A 132 17.91 6.68 0.32
C MET A 132 18.71 7.75 -0.43
N ILE A 133 18.23 9.00 -0.41
CA ILE A 133 18.90 10.10 -1.09
C ILE A 133 20.26 10.39 -0.45
N GLY A 134 20.33 10.34 0.89
CA GLY A 134 21.58 10.54 1.63
C GLY A 134 22.68 9.56 1.25
N LYS A 135 22.33 8.31 0.91
CA LYS A 135 23.30 7.30 0.46
C LYS A 135 23.99 7.69 -0.86
N PHE A 136 23.33 8.46 -1.71
CA PHE A 136 23.90 8.94 -2.99
C PHE A 136 24.58 10.29 -2.87
N THR A 137 24.06 11.18 -2.05
CA THR A 137 24.53 12.57 -1.95
C THR A 137 25.52 12.80 -0.81
N GLY A 138 25.61 11.86 0.15
CA GLY A 138 26.40 12.02 1.36
C GLY A 138 25.80 12.99 2.39
N THR A 139 24.59 13.51 2.14
CA THR A 139 23.90 14.46 3.01
C THR A 139 22.51 13.91 3.35
N PRO A 140 22.11 13.83 4.64
CA PRO A 140 20.78 13.44 5.03
C PRO A 140 19.73 14.32 4.34
N THR A 141 18.85 13.69 3.56
CA THR A 141 17.85 14.41 2.75
C THR A 141 16.52 13.69 2.86
N PRO A 142 15.56 14.26 3.62
CA PRO A 142 14.21 13.72 3.68
C PRO A 142 13.58 13.67 2.30
N ALA A 143 12.96 12.55 1.97
CA ALA A 143 12.33 12.35 0.68
C ALA A 143 11.07 11.50 0.77
N THR A 144 10.12 11.81 -0.07
CA THR A 144 8.93 10.99 -0.33
C THR A 144 8.69 10.91 -1.83
N GLY A 145 8.10 9.84 -2.28
CA GLY A 145 7.77 9.68 -3.67
C GLY A 145 6.81 8.53 -3.91
N PHE A 146 6.36 8.42 -5.14
CA PHE A 146 5.41 7.39 -5.53
C PHE A 146 5.62 6.97 -6.98
N SER A 147 5.07 5.81 -7.31
CA SER A 147 5.01 5.27 -8.66
C SER A 147 3.56 5.01 -9.05
N ILE A 148 3.27 5.22 -10.32
CA ILE A 148 1.94 4.98 -10.91
C ILE A 148 2.05 3.76 -11.82
N GLY A 149 1.11 2.82 -11.69
CA GLY A 149 0.95 1.68 -12.59
C GLY A 149 0.32 2.11 -13.91
N PHE A 150 1.14 2.72 -14.78
CA PHE A 150 0.68 3.34 -16.02
C PHE A 150 -0.18 2.41 -16.87
N GLU A 151 0.30 1.21 -17.15
CA GLU A 151 -0.42 0.23 -17.98
C GLU A 151 -1.75 -0.17 -17.35
N ARG A 152 -1.79 -0.33 -16.01
CA ARG A 152 -3.01 -0.66 -15.27
C ARG A 152 -4.06 0.43 -15.40
N ILE A 153 -3.63 1.68 -15.24
CA ILE A 153 -4.53 2.84 -15.37
C ILE A 153 -5.05 2.97 -16.81
N VAL A 154 -4.17 2.83 -17.79
CA VAL A 154 -4.58 2.88 -19.20
C VAL A 154 -5.58 1.77 -19.53
N MET A 155 -5.35 0.55 -19.07
CA MET A 155 -6.26 -0.58 -19.24
C MET A 155 -7.65 -0.27 -18.64
N LEU A 156 -7.69 0.20 -17.40
CA LEU A 156 -8.95 0.58 -16.73
C LEU A 156 -9.69 1.72 -17.43
N LEU A 157 -8.97 2.71 -17.96
CA LEU A 157 -9.56 3.79 -18.73
C LEU A 157 -10.15 3.30 -20.03
N MET A 158 -9.46 2.38 -20.71
CA MET A 158 -9.96 1.75 -21.95
C MET A 158 -11.22 0.92 -21.70
N GLU A 159 -11.25 0.10 -20.65
CA GLU A 159 -12.41 -0.68 -20.24
C GLU A 159 -13.63 0.21 -19.94
N LYS A 160 -13.41 1.38 -19.33
CA LYS A 160 -14.44 2.39 -19.07
C LYS A 160 -14.81 3.22 -20.30
N GLY A 161 -14.22 2.93 -21.47
CA GLY A 161 -14.49 3.66 -22.71
C GLY A 161 -14.00 5.12 -22.69
N PHE A 162 -13.02 5.45 -21.84
CA PHE A 162 -12.46 6.79 -21.76
C PHE A 162 -11.79 7.17 -23.08
N LYS A 163 -12.12 8.36 -23.58
CA LYS A 163 -11.48 8.96 -24.76
C LYS A 163 -10.81 10.26 -24.36
N VAL A 164 -9.57 10.44 -24.78
CA VAL A 164 -8.83 11.68 -24.53
C VAL A 164 -9.58 12.84 -25.22
N PRO A 165 -10.01 13.89 -24.49
CA PRO A 165 -10.70 15.03 -25.09
C PRO A 165 -9.86 15.65 -26.21
N GLY A 166 -10.47 15.90 -27.36
CA GLY A 166 -9.80 16.49 -28.54
C GLY A 166 -8.92 15.52 -29.33
N SER A 167 -8.83 14.24 -28.96
CA SER A 167 -8.22 13.24 -29.82
C SER A 167 -9.16 12.90 -30.97
N ALA A 168 -8.82 13.28 -32.18
CA ALA A 168 -9.40 12.70 -33.36
C ALA A 168 -8.88 11.24 -33.48
N ASP A 169 -9.73 10.33 -33.99
CA ASP A 169 -9.31 8.97 -34.31
C ASP A 169 -8.16 9.04 -35.31
N LYS A 170 -6.93 8.95 -34.80
CA LYS A 170 -5.72 8.93 -35.63
C LYS A 170 -5.42 7.48 -35.98
N LYS A 171 -5.43 7.17 -37.25
CA LYS A 171 -4.95 5.89 -37.76
C LYS A 171 -3.45 6.01 -38.01
N ALA A 172 -2.63 5.22 -37.27
CA ALA A 172 -1.21 5.09 -37.57
C ALA A 172 -1.00 3.87 -38.47
N TYR A 173 -0.38 4.07 -39.62
CA TYR A 173 0.00 2.98 -40.53
C TYR A 173 1.49 2.71 -40.37
N LEU A 174 1.85 1.50 -39.96
CA LEU A 174 3.22 1.02 -39.99
C LEU A 174 3.55 0.52 -41.37
N LEU A 175 4.33 1.29 -42.10
CA LEU A 175 4.73 0.94 -43.47
C LEU A 175 6.02 0.12 -43.42
N ASP A 176 5.91 -1.18 -43.75
CA ASP A 176 7.08 -1.97 -44.10
C ASP A 176 7.33 -1.81 -45.63
N LYS A 177 8.53 -1.39 -46.00
CA LYS A 177 8.95 -1.23 -47.41
C LYS A 177 8.83 -2.50 -48.27
N LYS A 178 8.64 -3.65 -47.61
CA LYS A 178 8.45 -4.97 -48.29
C LYS A 178 6.99 -5.34 -48.51
N LEU A 179 6.05 -4.58 -47.97
CA LEU A 179 4.61 -4.83 -48.15
C LEU A 179 4.07 -3.94 -49.25
N SER A 180 3.36 -4.54 -50.19
CA SER A 180 2.61 -3.79 -51.20
C SER A 180 1.47 -3.01 -50.56
N SER A 181 1.19 -1.80 -51.06
CA SER A 181 0.11 -0.93 -50.55
C SER A 181 -1.27 -1.60 -50.50
N ALA A 182 -1.52 -2.63 -51.34
CA ALA A 182 -2.75 -3.41 -51.34
C ALA A 182 -2.94 -4.34 -50.12
N LYS A 183 -1.91 -4.56 -49.31
CA LYS A 183 -1.97 -5.35 -48.09
C LYS A 183 -2.11 -4.53 -46.81
N LEU A 184 -2.24 -3.22 -46.94
CA LEU A 184 -2.30 -2.25 -45.82
C LEU A 184 -3.71 -1.69 -45.59
N VAL A 185 -4.73 -2.25 -46.27
CA VAL A 185 -6.14 -1.86 -46.11
C VAL A 185 -6.90 -2.90 -45.31
#